data_3d3783301e6622fed38d94d63906e906
#
_entry.id   3d3783301e6622fed38d94d63906e906
#
_cell.length_a   1.000
_cell.length_b   1.000
_cell.length_c   1.000
_cell.angle_alpha   90.00
_cell.angle_beta   90.00
_cell.angle_gamma   90.00
#
_symmetry.space_group_name_H-M   'P 1'
#
loop_
_entity.id
_entity.type
_entity.pdbx_description
1 polymer ?
#
loop_
_entity_poly.entity_id
_entity_poly.type
_entity_poly.pdbx_seq_one_letter_code
_entity_poly.pdbx_strand_id
1 'polypeptide(L)'
;MLYFTPYRISTITSNADIVKEGEKIKIDLLKMFNEFPISKRFVHIQFQDKEENRIRGEYPKKKRRQVKKSGKKRMFDNQVTFIYKMSDGYYPNIKVFQNGNIQMTGTRYIEHCKPIIDDIIDNIRIIQDKNVSFANFKIRLINTDFRIYKNKELSNKFIIKRKELHKGLIENDNIVATFTPGTYPGVKIEYYWNKNNLKNDGKCYCQSLCIGKDNNKNCKKIT
;
A
#
# COMPACT_ATOMS: atom_id res chain seq x y z
N MET A 1 22.02 13.00 22.73
CA MET A 1 21.69 12.96 21.27
C MET A 1 21.05 11.59 20.97
N LEU A 2 20.03 11.54 20.09
CA LEU A 2 19.44 10.30 19.65
C LEU A 2 20.02 9.89 18.29
N TYR A 3 20.14 8.59 18.05
CA TYR A 3 20.63 8.02 16.80
C TYR A 3 19.56 7.16 16.18
N PHE A 4 19.58 7.02 14.87
CA PHE A 4 18.57 6.22 14.14
C PHE A 4 19.22 5.39 13.02
N THR A 5 18.61 4.26 12.73
CA THR A 5 19.00 3.48 11.56
C THR A 5 18.63 4.21 10.28
N PRO A 6 19.28 3.94 9.15
CA PRO A 6 18.74 4.31 7.86
C PRO A 6 17.27 3.83 7.74
N TYR A 7 16.43 4.62 7.09
CA TYR A 7 15.08 4.18 6.77
C TYR A 7 15.13 3.06 5.73
N ARG A 8 14.20 2.13 5.84
CA ARG A 8 13.98 1.10 4.83
C ARG A 8 12.53 1.18 4.35
N ILE A 9 12.31 0.96 3.07
CA ILE A 9 10.97 0.79 2.53
C ILE A 9 10.45 -0.59 2.96
N SER A 10 9.34 -0.61 3.69
CA SER A 10 8.69 -1.84 4.13
C SER A 10 7.64 -2.32 3.13
N THR A 11 6.92 -1.38 2.51
CA THR A 11 5.96 -1.69 1.44
C THR A 11 5.61 -0.45 0.62
N ILE A 12 5.37 -0.66 -0.67
CA ILE A 12 4.87 0.32 -1.61
C ILE A 12 3.47 -0.10 -2.04
N THR A 13 2.57 0.88 -2.13
CA THR A 13 1.26 0.74 -2.77
C THR A 13 1.25 1.58 -4.04
N SER A 14 0.91 0.96 -5.16
CA SER A 14 0.77 1.63 -6.45
C SER A 14 -0.55 1.29 -7.11
N ASN A 15 -0.99 2.17 -8.01
CA ASN A 15 -2.17 1.99 -8.83
C ASN A 15 -1.83 2.22 -10.30
N ALA A 16 -2.60 1.60 -11.18
CA ALA A 16 -2.62 1.85 -12.60
C ALA A 16 -4.04 1.65 -13.14
N ASP A 17 -4.28 2.07 -14.37
CA ASP A 17 -5.53 1.85 -15.09
C ASP A 17 -5.26 0.94 -16.29
N ILE A 18 -6.13 -0.03 -16.54
CA ILE A 18 -6.14 -0.84 -17.74
C ILE A 18 -6.91 -0.08 -18.81
N VAL A 19 -6.25 0.17 -19.93
CA VAL A 19 -6.80 1.00 -21.01
C VAL A 19 -6.67 0.31 -22.37
N LYS A 20 -7.59 0.67 -23.28
CA LYS A 20 -7.52 0.39 -24.71
C LYS A 20 -7.73 1.70 -25.44
N GLU A 21 -6.81 2.04 -26.37
CA GLU A 21 -6.86 3.32 -27.12
C GLU A 21 -6.97 4.57 -26.23
N GLY A 22 -6.35 4.49 -25.02
CA GLY A 22 -6.35 5.57 -24.04
C GLY A 22 -7.56 5.60 -23.10
N GLU A 23 -8.62 4.83 -23.37
CA GLU A 23 -9.80 4.76 -22.53
C GLU A 23 -9.78 3.56 -21.60
N LYS A 24 -10.32 3.77 -20.38
CA LYS A 24 -10.43 2.72 -19.38
C LYS A 24 -11.47 1.68 -19.80
N ILE A 25 -11.12 0.42 -19.68
CA ILE A 25 -12.01 -0.70 -20.07
C ILE A 25 -12.57 -1.43 -18.85
N LYS A 26 -13.72 -2.09 -19.04
CA LYS A 26 -14.24 -3.06 -18.08
C LYS A 26 -13.54 -4.41 -18.25
N ILE A 27 -13.24 -5.05 -17.12
CA ILE A 27 -12.60 -6.37 -17.06
C ILE A 27 -13.64 -7.42 -16.71
N ASP A 28 -13.67 -8.49 -17.49
CA ASP A 28 -14.42 -9.71 -17.15
C ASP A 28 -13.64 -10.48 -16.07
N LEU A 29 -14.04 -10.29 -14.83
CA LEU A 29 -13.36 -10.86 -13.67
C LEU A 29 -13.49 -12.38 -13.61
N LEU A 30 -14.63 -12.92 -14.05
CA LEU A 30 -14.85 -14.37 -14.04
C LEU A 30 -13.99 -15.04 -15.10
N LYS A 31 -13.96 -14.50 -16.32
CA LYS A 31 -13.08 -14.97 -17.38
C LYS A 31 -11.62 -14.87 -16.96
N MET A 32 -11.23 -13.74 -16.38
CA MET A 32 -9.89 -13.54 -15.86
C MET A 32 -9.53 -14.56 -14.76
N PHE A 33 -10.43 -14.84 -13.83
CA PHE A 33 -10.20 -15.85 -12.80
C PHE A 33 -10.01 -17.26 -13.42
N ASN A 34 -10.84 -17.63 -14.38
CA ASN A 34 -10.84 -18.99 -14.96
C ASN A 34 -9.62 -19.24 -15.87
N GLU A 35 -9.26 -18.27 -16.70
CA GLU A 35 -8.28 -18.44 -17.78
C GLU A 35 -6.87 -17.96 -17.40
N PHE A 36 -6.72 -17.09 -16.37
CA PHE A 36 -5.41 -16.59 -15.99
C PHE A 36 -4.48 -17.72 -15.53
N PRO A 37 -3.26 -17.84 -16.08
CA PRO A 37 -2.39 -18.97 -15.77
C PRO A 37 -1.81 -18.88 -14.35
N ILE A 38 -1.88 -19.99 -13.61
CA ILE A 38 -1.03 -20.21 -12.45
C ILE A 38 0.38 -20.51 -12.93
N SER A 39 1.37 -19.84 -12.39
CA SER A 39 2.77 -19.92 -12.83
C SER A 39 3.76 -19.84 -11.66
N LYS A 40 5.05 -19.90 -11.97
CA LYS A 40 6.10 -19.64 -10.96
C LYS A 40 6.04 -18.23 -10.38
N ARG A 41 5.45 -17.26 -11.12
CA ARG A 41 5.29 -15.87 -10.69
C ARG A 41 3.91 -15.62 -10.08
N PHE A 42 2.83 -16.03 -10.75
CA PHE A 42 1.46 -15.91 -10.23
C PHE A 42 1.07 -17.19 -9.50
N VAL A 43 1.34 -17.25 -8.21
CA VAL A 43 1.23 -18.46 -7.41
C VAL A 43 -0.16 -18.68 -6.82
N HIS A 44 -1.00 -17.64 -6.76
CA HIS A 44 -2.33 -17.71 -6.18
C HIS A 44 -3.25 -16.67 -6.80
N ILE A 45 -4.47 -17.08 -7.12
CA ILE A 45 -5.55 -16.24 -7.63
C ILE A 45 -6.78 -16.47 -6.78
N GLN A 46 -7.44 -15.39 -6.40
CA GLN A 46 -8.66 -15.41 -5.61
C GLN A 46 -9.70 -14.47 -6.20
N PHE A 47 -10.90 -14.97 -6.38
CA PHE A 47 -12.07 -14.22 -6.81
C PHE A 47 -13.25 -14.55 -5.90
N GLN A 48 -13.97 -13.54 -5.48
CA GLN A 48 -15.23 -13.72 -4.77
C GLN A 48 -16.33 -13.12 -5.63
N ASP A 49 -17.29 -13.94 -6.00
CA ASP A 49 -18.60 -13.47 -6.44
C ASP A 49 -19.57 -13.42 -5.24
N LYS A 50 -20.83 -13.09 -5.47
CA LYS A 50 -21.83 -12.94 -4.40
C LYS A 50 -22.04 -14.21 -3.58
N GLU A 51 -21.75 -15.38 -4.13
CA GLU A 51 -22.09 -16.69 -3.59
C GLU A 51 -20.85 -17.48 -3.13
N GLU A 52 -19.74 -17.40 -3.85
CA GLU A 52 -18.56 -18.24 -3.62
C GLU A 52 -17.25 -17.47 -3.56
N ASN A 53 -16.39 -17.94 -2.66
CA ASN A 53 -14.98 -17.56 -2.63
C ASN A 53 -14.18 -18.62 -3.43
N ARG A 54 -13.78 -18.27 -4.65
CA ARG A 54 -13.06 -19.14 -5.56
C ARG A 54 -11.56 -18.93 -5.46
N ILE A 55 -10.81 -20.01 -5.42
CA ILE A 55 -9.35 -19.97 -5.23
C ILE A 55 -8.70 -20.93 -6.24
N ARG A 56 -7.58 -20.45 -6.85
CA ARG A 56 -6.69 -21.25 -7.69
C ARG A 56 -5.24 -21.03 -7.24
N GLY A 57 -4.44 -22.09 -7.29
CA GLY A 57 -3.04 -22.06 -6.83
C GLY A 57 -2.89 -22.07 -5.31
N GLU A 58 -1.65 -21.93 -4.85
CA GLU A 58 -1.31 -22.03 -3.43
C GLU A 58 -0.97 -20.65 -2.84
N TYR A 59 -1.65 -20.30 -1.76
CA TYR A 59 -1.27 -19.09 -1.00
C TYR A 59 0.03 -19.35 -0.22
N PRO A 60 1.07 -18.52 -0.39
CA PRO A 60 2.34 -18.73 0.32
C PRO A 60 2.09 -18.71 1.84
N LYS A 61 2.36 -19.83 2.49
CA LYS A 61 2.20 -19.98 3.94
C LYS A 61 3.21 -19.09 4.66
N LYS A 62 2.84 -17.88 5.01
CA LYS A 62 3.56 -17.16 6.08
C LYS A 62 3.26 -17.88 7.38
N LYS A 63 4.28 -18.19 8.20
CA LYS A 63 4.10 -18.57 9.63
C LYS A 63 3.38 -17.40 10.33
N ARG A 64 2.07 -17.35 10.22
CA ARG A 64 1.26 -16.38 10.96
C ARG A 64 1.10 -16.89 12.38
N ARG A 65 1.43 -16.07 13.37
CA ARG A 65 0.83 -16.21 14.71
C ARG A 65 -0.69 -16.36 14.50
N GLN A 66 -1.26 -17.41 15.06
CA GLN A 66 -2.71 -17.63 15.01
C GLN A 66 -3.41 -16.48 15.76
N VAL A 67 -3.79 -15.46 15.00
CA VAL A 67 -4.73 -14.45 15.51
C VAL A 67 -6.11 -15.08 15.38
N LYS A 68 -6.80 -15.31 16.50
CA LYS A 68 -8.20 -15.77 16.53
C LYS A 68 -9.01 -14.86 15.60
N LYS A 69 -9.55 -15.43 14.54
CA LYS A 69 -10.41 -14.70 13.58
C LYS A 69 -11.76 -14.47 14.26
N SER A 70 -12.00 -13.28 14.76
CA SER A 70 -13.36 -12.83 15.06
C SER A 70 -13.93 -12.19 13.78
N GLY A 71 -15.01 -12.80 13.26
CA GLY A 71 -15.82 -12.25 12.18
C GLY A 71 -15.46 -12.75 10.77
N LYS A 72 -16.50 -12.99 9.94
CA LYS A 72 -16.38 -13.22 8.49
C LYS A 72 -15.78 -11.95 7.86
N LYS A 73 -14.56 -12.03 7.32
CA LYS A 73 -14.01 -10.96 6.50
C LYS A 73 -14.94 -10.75 5.30
N ARG A 74 -15.61 -9.60 5.23
CA ARG A 74 -16.25 -9.17 3.99
C ARG A 74 -15.17 -9.04 2.92
N MET A 75 -15.24 -9.86 1.90
CA MET A 75 -14.40 -9.74 0.72
C MET A 75 -15.17 -8.94 -0.33
N PHE A 76 -14.45 -8.25 -1.19
CA PHE A 76 -15.05 -7.45 -2.25
C PHE A 76 -15.30 -8.34 -3.48
N ASP A 77 -16.51 -8.29 -4.01
CA ASP A 77 -17.00 -9.07 -5.15
C ASP A 77 -16.65 -8.46 -6.52
N ASN A 78 -16.05 -7.28 -6.55
CA ASN A 78 -15.72 -6.54 -7.76
C ASN A 78 -14.22 -6.56 -8.13
N GLN A 79 -13.47 -7.55 -7.64
CA GLN A 79 -12.03 -7.67 -7.87
C GLN A 79 -11.56 -9.12 -7.95
N VAL A 80 -10.52 -9.36 -8.75
CA VAL A 80 -9.68 -10.56 -8.67
C VAL A 80 -8.37 -10.19 -7.98
N THR A 81 -7.93 -11.02 -7.05
CA THR A 81 -6.70 -10.83 -6.29
C THR A 81 -5.66 -11.86 -6.72
N PHE A 82 -4.47 -11.38 -7.04
CA PHE A 82 -3.31 -12.18 -7.41
C PHE A 82 -2.23 -12.06 -6.35
N ILE A 83 -1.53 -13.16 -6.09
CA ILE A 83 -0.28 -13.15 -5.33
C ILE A 83 0.85 -13.43 -6.32
N TYR A 84 1.74 -12.45 -6.44
CA TYR A 84 2.92 -12.52 -7.29
C TYR A 84 4.13 -12.90 -6.44
N LYS A 85 4.96 -13.82 -6.93
CA LYS A 85 6.19 -14.26 -6.26
C LYS A 85 7.39 -13.57 -6.89
N MET A 86 8.11 -12.79 -6.10
CA MET A 86 9.37 -12.18 -6.50
C MET A 86 10.56 -13.13 -6.27
N SER A 87 11.64 -12.91 -7.01
CA SER A 87 12.86 -13.72 -6.91
C SER A 87 13.53 -13.67 -5.53
N ASP A 88 13.42 -12.55 -4.83
CA ASP A 88 13.92 -12.33 -3.47
C ASP A 88 12.98 -12.82 -2.36
N GLY A 89 11.92 -13.56 -2.73
CA GLY A 89 11.06 -14.28 -1.81
C GLY A 89 9.97 -13.45 -1.12
N TYR A 90 9.68 -12.23 -1.56
CA TYR A 90 8.48 -11.52 -1.12
C TYR A 90 7.32 -11.69 -2.11
N TYR A 91 6.10 -11.36 -1.66
CA TYR A 91 4.88 -11.69 -2.35
C TYR A 91 3.96 -10.46 -2.45
N PRO A 92 4.09 -9.63 -3.50
CA PRO A 92 3.14 -8.58 -3.78
C PRO A 92 1.72 -9.11 -3.96
N ASN A 93 0.76 -8.35 -3.45
CA ASN A 93 -0.66 -8.59 -3.64
C ASN A 93 -1.18 -7.60 -4.67
N ILE A 94 -1.80 -8.12 -5.72
CA ILE A 94 -2.31 -7.33 -6.83
C ILE A 94 -3.81 -7.55 -6.93
N LYS A 95 -4.55 -6.47 -7.04
CA LYS A 95 -5.99 -6.47 -7.22
C LYS A 95 -6.33 -5.84 -8.55
N VAL A 96 -7.05 -6.57 -9.36
CA VAL A 96 -7.63 -6.06 -10.61
C VAL A 96 -9.12 -5.93 -10.39
N PHE A 97 -9.64 -4.73 -10.61
CA PHE A 97 -11.04 -4.40 -10.42
C PHE A 97 -11.80 -4.43 -11.73
N GLN A 98 -13.11 -4.70 -11.66
CA GLN A 98 -13.99 -4.74 -12.83
C GLN A 98 -13.95 -3.45 -13.66
N ASN A 99 -13.74 -2.30 -13.02
CA ASN A 99 -13.66 -0.99 -13.69
C ASN A 99 -12.29 -0.70 -14.32
N GLY A 100 -11.42 -1.70 -14.46
CA GLY A 100 -10.09 -1.54 -15.05
C GLY A 100 -9.04 -0.95 -14.15
N ASN A 101 -9.30 -0.75 -12.86
CA ASN A 101 -8.23 -0.34 -11.93
C ASN A 101 -7.34 -1.52 -11.55
N ILE A 102 -6.06 -1.25 -11.43
CA ILE A 102 -5.09 -2.13 -10.75
C ILE A 102 -4.65 -1.46 -9.47
N GLN A 103 -4.63 -2.19 -8.37
CA GLN A 103 -3.99 -1.80 -7.13
C GLN A 103 -2.99 -2.87 -6.72
N MET A 104 -1.75 -2.47 -6.49
CA MET A 104 -0.70 -3.36 -6.05
C MET A 104 -0.15 -2.91 -4.70
N THR A 105 0.06 -3.86 -3.79
CA THR A 105 0.62 -3.62 -2.45
C THR A 105 1.68 -4.67 -2.13
N GLY A 106 2.67 -4.29 -1.30
CA GLY A 106 3.67 -5.24 -0.85
C GLY A 106 4.93 -5.31 -1.70
N THR A 107 5.10 -4.44 -2.70
CA THR A 107 6.39 -4.24 -3.35
C THR A 107 7.33 -3.47 -2.42
N ARG A 108 8.62 -3.73 -2.53
CA ARG A 108 9.67 -3.07 -1.73
C ARG A 108 10.50 -2.11 -2.54
N TYR A 109 10.51 -2.25 -3.85
CA TYR A 109 11.31 -1.45 -4.79
C TYR A 109 10.38 -0.84 -5.83
N ILE A 110 10.60 0.43 -6.14
CA ILE A 110 9.78 1.19 -7.11
C ILE A 110 9.93 0.59 -8.51
N GLU A 111 11.15 0.21 -8.87
CA GLU A 111 11.50 -0.41 -10.14
C GLU A 111 10.80 -1.74 -10.41
N HIS A 112 10.35 -2.44 -9.37
CA HIS A 112 9.59 -3.69 -9.52
C HIS A 112 8.12 -3.47 -9.86
N CYS A 113 7.58 -2.26 -9.64
CA CYS A 113 6.15 -2.02 -9.78
C CYS A 113 5.67 -2.15 -11.23
N LYS A 114 6.36 -1.52 -12.18
CA LYS A 114 5.96 -1.56 -13.59
C LYS A 114 6.08 -2.95 -14.21
N PRO A 115 7.22 -3.68 -14.07
CA PRO A 115 7.34 -5.04 -14.61
C PRO A 115 6.25 -6.01 -14.12
N ILE A 116 5.79 -5.90 -12.87
CA ILE A 116 4.69 -6.73 -12.35
C ILE A 116 3.37 -6.38 -13.05
N ILE A 117 3.13 -5.09 -13.32
CA ILE A 117 1.93 -4.66 -14.05
C ILE A 117 2.01 -5.12 -15.50
N ASP A 118 3.16 -5.03 -16.15
CA ASP A 118 3.37 -5.53 -17.51
C ASP A 118 3.05 -7.02 -17.60
N ASP A 119 3.54 -7.85 -16.67
CA ASP A 119 3.23 -9.28 -16.61
C ASP A 119 1.71 -9.56 -16.49
N ILE A 120 0.97 -8.70 -15.78
CA ILE A 120 -0.50 -8.82 -15.70
C ILE A 120 -1.15 -8.42 -17.01
N ILE A 121 -0.73 -7.31 -17.59
CA ILE A 121 -1.27 -6.81 -18.87
C ILE A 121 -1.05 -7.81 -19.98
N ASP A 122 0.12 -8.46 -20.05
CA ASP A 122 0.40 -9.49 -21.04
C ASP A 122 -0.58 -10.68 -20.96
N ASN A 123 -0.92 -11.09 -19.74
CA ASN A 123 -1.95 -12.14 -19.56
C ASN A 123 -3.36 -11.64 -19.92
N ILE A 124 -3.70 -10.38 -19.59
CA ILE A 124 -5.00 -9.79 -19.97
C ILE A 124 -5.11 -9.66 -21.49
N ARG A 125 -4.02 -9.36 -22.20
CA ARG A 125 -3.99 -9.36 -23.68
C ARG A 125 -4.37 -10.69 -24.28
N ILE A 126 -3.92 -11.77 -23.69
CA ILE A 126 -4.23 -13.13 -24.15
C ILE A 126 -5.70 -13.49 -23.85
N ILE A 127 -6.18 -13.14 -22.64
CA ILE A 127 -7.48 -13.59 -22.14
C ILE A 127 -8.63 -12.75 -22.72
N GLN A 128 -8.46 -11.43 -22.81
CA GLN A 128 -9.56 -10.51 -23.09
C GLN A 128 -9.39 -9.73 -24.40
N ASP A 129 -8.29 -8.98 -24.56
CA ASP A 129 -8.06 -8.15 -25.73
C ASP A 129 -6.57 -7.83 -25.92
N LYS A 130 -6.01 -8.19 -27.08
CA LYS A 130 -4.59 -7.99 -27.42
C LYS A 130 -4.14 -6.52 -27.47
N ASN A 131 -5.07 -5.56 -27.59
CA ASN A 131 -4.77 -4.13 -27.70
C ASN A 131 -4.76 -3.41 -26.33
N VAL A 132 -4.82 -4.15 -25.24
CA VAL A 132 -4.83 -3.59 -23.90
C VAL A 132 -3.42 -3.15 -23.47
N SER A 133 -3.35 -2.01 -22.80
CA SER A 133 -2.16 -1.48 -22.14
C SER A 133 -2.50 -0.96 -20.74
N PHE A 134 -1.53 -0.42 -20.01
CA PHE A 134 -1.82 0.32 -18.81
C PHE A 134 -1.43 1.80 -18.94
N ALA A 135 -2.16 2.63 -18.19
CA ALA A 135 -1.91 4.06 -18.08
C ALA A 135 -2.02 4.52 -16.61
N ASN A 136 -1.76 5.81 -16.40
CA ASN A 136 -1.95 6.47 -15.10
C ASN A 136 -1.26 5.77 -13.92
N PHE A 137 -0.10 5.14 -14.16
CA PHE A 137 0.68 4.54 -13.09
C PHE A 137 1.08 5.59 -12.05
N LYS A 138 0.73 5.32 -10.78
CA LYS A 138 1.05 6.21 -9.64
C LYS A 138 1.42 5.41 -8.41
N ILE A 139 2.49 5.81 -7.74
CA ILE A 139 2.76 5.38 -6.38
C ILE A 139 1.86 6.18 -5.45
N ARG A 140 1.07 5.48 -4.64
CA ARG A 140 0.08 6.06 -3.73
C ARG A 140 0.60 6.18 -2.30
N LEU A 141 1.39 5.21 -1.88
CA LEU A 141 1.88 5.14 -0.52
C LEU A 141 3.23 4.42 -0.52
N ILE A 142 4.18 4.96 0.23
CA ILE A 142 5.44 4.31 0.58
C ILE A 142 5.50 4.24 2.10
N ASN A 143 5.47 3.02 2.64
CA ASN A 143 5.71 2.80 4.05
C ASN A 143 7.20 2.60 4.29
N THR A 144 7.74 3.37 5.21
CA THR A 144 9.13 3.26 5.63
C THR A 144 9.19 2.99 7.14
N ASP A 145 10.22 2.34 7.58
CA ASP A 145 10.50 2.17 9.00
C ASP A 145 11.98 2.44 9.32
N PHE A 146 12.23 2.90 10.53
CA PHE A 146 13.55 3.06 11.13
C PHE A 146 13.46 2.83 12.64
N ARG A 147 14.62 2.68 13.28
CA ARG A 147 14.69 2.48 14.73
C ARG A 147 15.51 3.59 15.36
N ILE A 148 15.14 3.96 16.58
CA ILE A 148 15.80 5.02 17.35
C ILE A 148 16.59 4.37 18.49
N TYR A 149 17.80 4.91 18.74
CA TYR A 149 18.75 4.43 19.72
C TYR A 149 19.30 5.58 20.57
N LYS A 150 19.78 5.24 21.78
CA LYS A 150 20.42 6.18 22.69
C LYS A 150 21.90 6.38 22.40
N ASN A 151 22.52 5.46 21.67
CA ASN A 151 23.96 5.45 21.40
C ASN A 151 24.27 5.26 19.91
N LYS A 152 25.44 5.71 19.49
CA LYS A 152 25.90 5.68 18.09
C LYS A 152 26.07 4.26 17.55
N GLU A 153 26.42 3.32 18.40
CA GLU A 153 26.63 1.91 18.06
C GLU A 153 25.30 1.16 17.78
N LEU A 154 24.16 1.84 17.90
CA LEU A 154 22.81 1.30 17.68
C LEU A 154 22.50 0.02 18.49
N SER A 155 23.10 -0.09 19.68
CA SER A 155 22.91 -1.22 20.58
C SER A 155 21.88 -0.96 21.69
N ASN A 156 21.77 0.28 22.16
CA ASN A 156 20.86 0.67 23.22
C ASN A 156 19.59 1.33 22.66
N LYS A 157 18.48 0.57 22.63
CA LYS A 157 17.19 1.04 22.08
C LYS A 157 16.60 2.19 22.89
N PHE A 158 16.10 3.21 22.18
CA PHE A 158 15.30 4.25 22.80
C PHE A 158 13.86 3.78 22.98
N ILE A 159 13.33 3.92 24.20
CA ILE A 159 11.93 3.58 24.51
C ILE A 159 11.11 4.88 24.50
N ILE A 160 10.15 4.93 23.61
CA ILE A 160 9.24 6.08 23.48
C ILE A 160 8.15 5.98 24.53
N LYS A 161 8.06 6.98 25.42
CA LYS A 161 6.95 7.17 26.35
C LYS A 161 5.76 7.76 25.59
N ARG A 162 4.90 6.91 25.07
CA ARG A 162 3.84 7.27 24.09
C ARG A 162 2.85 8.32 24.59
N LYS A 163 2.45 8.25 25.88
CA LYS A 163 1.53 9.24 26.47
C LYS A 163 2.17 10.64 26.52
N GLU A 164 3.42 10.71 26.97
CA GLU A 164 4.17 11.96 27.06
C GLU A 164 4.44 12.54 25.66
N LEU A 165 4.82 11.69 24.71
CA LEU A 165 4.97 12.10 23.32
C LEU A 165 3.67 12.69 22.74
N HIS A 166 2.54 12.00 22.91
CA HIS A 166 1.24 12.48 22.43
C HIS A 166 0.88 13.84 23.04
N LYS A 167 1.05 13.96 24.36
CA LYS A 167 0.78 15.22 25.06
C LYS A 167 1.66 16.36 24.56
N GLY A 168 2.97 16.14 24.45
CA GLY A 168 3.92 17.13 23.96
C GLY A 168 3.63 17.60 22.53
N LEU A 169 3.29 16.67 21.62
CA LEU A 169 2.96 17.00 20.23
C LEU A 169 1.73 17.92 20.12
N ILE A 170 0.71 17.68 20.93
CA ILE A 170 -0.52 18.51 20.89
C ILE A 170 -0.31 19.85 21.61
N GLU A 171 0.20 19.82 22.84
CA GLU A 171 0.25 21.01 23.71
C GLU A 171 1.40 21.96 23.36
N ASN A 172 2.57 21.43 23.03
CA ASN A 172 3.76 22.24 22.80
C ASN A 172 4.02 22.52 21.32
N ASP A 173 3.81 21.52 20.47
CA ASP A 173 4.18 21.59 19.06
C ASP A 173 2.99 21.90 18.14
N ASN A 174 1.76 21.81 18.65
CA ASN A 174 0.53 21.99 17.88
C ASN A 174 0.51 21.12 16.62
N ILE A 175 0.97 19.86 16.74
CA ILE A 175 0.99 18.85 15.70
C ILE A 175 -0.21 17.91 15.88
N VAL A 176 -0.87 17.55 14.79
CA VAL A 176 -1.99 16.61 14.83
C VAL A 176 -1.49 15.22 15.18
N ALA A 177 -1.86 14.73 16.36
CA ALA A 177 -1.50 13.40 16.82
C ALA A 177 -2.71 12.67 17.44
N THR A 178 -2.73 11.34 17.34
CA THR A 178 -3.77 10.48 17.89
C THR A 178 -3.14 9.33 18.66
N PHE A 179 -3.64 9.06 19.87
CA PHE A 179 -3.21 7.94 20.69
C PHE A 179 -4.42 7.21 21.27
N THR A 180 -4.77 6.07 20.68
CA THR A 180 -5.89 5.20 21.08
C THR A 180 -5.38 3.78 21.30
N PRO A 181 -4.73 3.48 22.43
CA PRO A 181 -4.00 2.23 22.67
C PRO A 181 -4.88 0.96 22.59
N GLY A 182 -6.20 1.08 22.75
CA GLY A 182 -7.14 -0.05 22.59
C GLY A 182 -7.32 -0.51 21.14
N THR A 183 -7.13 0.38 20.18
CA THR A 183 -7.22 0.09 18.73
C THR A 183 -5.87 0.01 18.05
N TYR A 184 -4.95 0.91 18.39
CA TYR A 184 -3.61 0.98 17.84
C TYR A 184 -2.59 1.35 18.93
N PRO A 185 -1.55 0.54 19.13
CA PRO A 185 -0.60 0.74 20.24
C PRO A 185 0.37 1.89 20.03
N GLY A 186 0.51 2.44 18.82
CA GLY A 186 1.41 3.55 18.49
C GLY A 186 0.76 4.91 18.66
N VAL A 187 1.56 5.97 18.72
CA VAL A 187 1.10 7.34 18.52
C VAL A 187 1.09 7.60 17.01
N LYS A 188 -0.08 7.93 16.47
CA LYS A 188 -0.22 8.33 15.07
C LYS A 188 -0.01 9.82 14.99
N ILE A 189 0.91 10.25 14.14
CA ILE A 189 1.26 11.66 13.93
C ILE A 189 0.94 12.01 12.48
N GLU A 190 0.33 13.17 12.25
CA GLU A 190 0.09 13.69 10.92
C GLU A 190 1.06 14.84 10.65
N TYR A 191 2.00 14.62 9.74
CA TYR A 191 3.00 15.58 9.34
C TYR A 191 2.65 16.16 7.97
N TYR A 192 2.57 17.48 7.86
CA TYR A 192 2.30 18.16 6.60
C TYR A 192 3.60 18.65 5.97
N TRP A 193 4.00 18.01 4.89
CA TRP A 193 5.19 18.40 4.14
C TRP A 193 4.82 19.28 2.94
N ASN A 194 5.51 20.39 2.78
CA ASN A 194 5.36 21.28 1.65
C ASN A 194 6.75 21.68 1.14
N LYS A 195 7.00 21.47 -0.15
CA LYS A 195 8.28 21.80 -0.79
C LYS A 195 8.67 23.28 -0.62
N ASN A 196 7.69 24.17 -0.55
CA ASN A 196 7.87 25.62 -0.44
C ASN A 196 7.89 26.12 1.02
N ASN A 197 7.65 25.22 1.99
CA ASN A 197 7.70 25.58 3.41
C ASN A 197 9.10 25.34 3.96
N LEU A 198 9.85 26.40 4.14
CA LEU A 198 11.21 26.35 4.68
C LEU A 198 11.28 25.93 6.16
N LYS A 199 10.17 26.01 6.91
CA LYS A 199 10.17 25.69 8.35
C LYS A 199 10.26 24.20 8.62
N ASN A 200 9.71 23.34 7.72
CA ASN A 200 9.70 21.87 7.87
C ASN A 200 9.26 21.38 9.27
N ASP A 201 8.30 22.07 9.87
CA ASP A 201 7.80 21.79 11.23
C ASP A 201 6.59 20.87 11.26
N GLY A 202 6.17 20.36 10.10
CA GLY A 202 5.02 19.45 9.96
C GLY A 202 3.66 20.12 10.02
N LYS A 203 3.60 21.44 10.05
CA LYS A 203 2.34 22.22 10.12
C LYS A 203 1.88 22.65 8.73
N CYS A 204 0.56 22.70 8.55
CA CYS A 204 -0.04 23.28 7.36
C CYS A 204 -0.26 24.78 7.57
N TYR A 205 0.29 25.59 6.68
CA TYR A 205 0.12 27.07 6.67
C TYR A 205 -0.72 27.56 5.50
N CYS A 206 -1.53 26.69 4.90
CA CYS A 206 -2.42 27.07 3.80
C CYS A 206 -3.54 27.99 4.30
N GLN A 207 -3.87 29.03 3.55
CA GLN A 207 -4.93 29.98 3.88
C GLN A 207 -6.34 29.40 3.78
N SER A 208 -6.52 28.35 2.98
CA SER A 208 -7.76 27.57 2.86
C SER A 208 -7.57 26.20 3.47
N LEU A 209 -8.69 25.53 3.82
CA LEU A 209 -8.70 24.20 4.43
C LEU A 209 -7.91 23.20 3.58
N CYS A 210 -6.64 23.00 3.92
CA CYS A 210 -5.76 22.04 3.26
C CYS A 210 -5.99 20.65 3.86
N ILE A 211 -7.02 19.95 3.41
CA ILE A 211 -7.37 18.62 3.91
C ILE A 211 -6.44 17.53 3.34
N GLY A 212 -5.41 17.89 2.58
CA GLY A 212 -4.51 16.92 1.94
C GLY A 212 -5.21 16.00 0.92
N LYS A 213 -6.49 16.24 0.64
CA LYS A 213 -7.32 15.38 -0.21
C LYS A 213 -7.55 15.92 -1.61
N ASP A 214 -7.38 17.20 -1.86
CA ASP A 214 -7.73 17.82 -3.13
C ASP A 214 -6.58 18.14 -4.06
N ASN A 215 -6.90 18.30 -5.35
CA ASN A 215 -5.92 18.37 -6.43
C ASN A 215 -5.08 19.68 -6.51
N ASN A 216 -5.38 20.70 -5.70
CA ASN A 216 -4.67 21.99 -5.64
C ASN A 216 -3.69 22.06 -4.45
N LYS A 217 -2.63 21.22 -4.46
CA LYS A 217 -1.98 20.86 -3.22
C LYS A 217 -0.60 21.42 -3.07
N ASN A 218 -0.48 22.32 -2.14
CA ASN A 218 0.80 22.77 -1.64
C ASN A 218 1.36 21.83 -0.56
N CYS A 219 0.51 21.12 0.19
CA CYS A 219 0.95 20.23 1.27
C CYS A 219 0.68 18.75 0.96
N LYS A 220 1.65 17.89 1.27
CA LYS A 220 1.50 16.42 1.32
C LYS A 220 1.41 15.99 2.76
N LYS A 221 0.37 15.24 3.10
CA LYS A 221 0.21 14.65 4.42
C LYS A 221 1.03 13.37 4.51
N ILE A 222 1.90 13.29 5.50
CA ILE A 222 2.66 12.11 5.89
C ILE A 222 2.09 11.61 7.23
N THR A 223 1.76 10.35 7.33
CA THR A 223 1.22 9.72 8.56
C THR A 223 2.03 8.50 8.96
#